data_7e4b1231e2cbda43b3c9b22aa50a73b5
#
_entry.id   7e4b1231e2cbda43b3c9b22aa50a73b5
#
_cell.length_a   1.000
_cell.length_b   1.000
_cell.length_c   1.000
_cell.angle_alpha   90.00
_cell.angle_beta   90.00
_cell.angle_gamma   90.00
#
_symmetry.space_group_name_H-M   'P 1'
#
loop_
_entity.id
_entity.type
_entity.pdbx_description
1 polymer ?
#
loop_
_entity_poly.entity_id
_entity_poly.type
_entity_poly.pdbx_seq_one_letter_code
_entity_poly.pdbx_strand_id
1 'polypeptide(L)'
;MTSTEKTDKNRQDSLETALGQIEKDHGKGAVMRLGEIYNSLVTECIPTGSLALDIALGIGGIPRGRVTEVFGAESAGKSTLAIHIMAETQKLGGIAAYVDVEHALDPAYAGNCGLQLDDLLIAQPDSAEQALDI
;
A
#
# COMPACT_ATOMS: atom_id res chain seq x y z
N MET A 1 -19.28 38.39 -25.17
CA MET A 1 -18.52 37.97 -23.97
C MET A 1 -19.18 38.61 -22.76
N THR A 2 -19.84 37.82 -21.96
CA THR A 2 -20.57 38.30 -20.79
C THR A 2 -19.61 38.68 -19.66
N SER A 3 -20.02 39.56 -18.77
CA SER A 3 -19.22 40.04 -17.61
C SER A 3 -18.67 38.86 -16.75
N THR A 4 -19.39 37.76 -16.68
CA THR A 4 -19.04 36.54 -15.94
C THR A 4 -17.85 35.79 -16.55
N GLU A 5 -17.78 35.69 -17.90
CA GLU A 5 -16.67 35.04 -18.60
C GLU A 5 -15.32 35.77 -18.42
N LYS A 6 -15.35 37.12 -18.35
CA LYS A 6 -14.15 37.92 -18.06
C LYS A 6 -13.63 37.73 -16.64
N THR A 7 -14.52 37.58 -15.68
CA THR A 7 -14.17 37.39 -14.26
C THR A 7 -13.57 36.03 -14.03
N ASP A 8 -14.09 34.98 -14.69
CA ASP A 8 -13.54 33.59 -14.56
C ASP A 8 -12.16 33.46 -15.21
N LYS A 9 -11.95 34.11 -16.37
CA LYS A 9 -10.65 34.14 -17.03
C LYS A 9 -9.59 34.84 -16.18
N ASN A 10 -9.91 35.99 -15.59
CA ASN A 10 -8.98 36.69 -14.71
C ASN A 10 -8.64 35.90 -13.44
N ARG A 11 -9.58 35.12 -12.91
CA ARG A 11 -9.33 34.21 -11.78
C ARG A 11 -8.38 33.08 -12.16
N GLN A 12 -8.56 32.49 -13.33
CA GLN A 12 -7.72 31.40 -13.82
C GLN A 12 -6.29 31.87 -14.08
N ASP A 13 -6.12 33.03 -14.74
CA ASP A 13 -4.80 33.62 -14.99
C ASP A 13 -4.06 33.97 -13.69
N SER A 14 -4.79 34.47 -12.69
CA SER A 14 -4.23 34.76 -11.36
C SER A 14 -3.82 33.50 -10.62
N LEU A 15 -4.60 32.43 -10.71
CA LEU A 15 -4.27 31.13 -10.12
C LEU A 15 -3.03 30.50 -10.76
N GLU A 16 -2.94 30.52 -12.09
CA GLU A 16 -1.78 30.00 -12.82
C GLU A 16 -0.51 30.77 -12.48
N THR A 17 -0.61 32.10 -12.35
CA THR A 17 0.51 32.94 -11.94
C THR A 17 0.99 32.59 -10.55
N ALA A 18 0.06 32.40 -9.58
CA ALA A 18 0.38 32.04 -8.21
C ALA A 18 1.01 30.63 -8.14
N LEU A 19 0.47 29.66 -8.88
CA LEU A 19 1.04 28.31 -8.95
C LEU A 19 2.45 28.32 -9.56
N GLY A 20 2.67 29.09 -10.62
CA GLY A 20 3.99 29.24 -11.23
C GLY A 20 5.02 29.89 -10.29
N GLN A 21 4.59 30.81 -9.41
CA GLN A 21 5.46 31.40 -8.40
C GLN A 21 5.83 30.36 -7.32
N ILE A 22 4.85 29.59 -6.84
CA ILE A 22 5.08 28.52 -5.83
C ILE A 22 6.04 27.45 -6.39
N GLU A 23 5.87 27.06 -7.65
CA GLU A 23 6.81 26.11 -8.29
C GLU A 23 8.23 26.64 -8.40
N LYS A 24 8.42 27.94 -8.64
CA LYS A 24 9.75 28.56 -8.64
C LYS A 24 10.41 28.57 -7.29
N ASP A 25 9.63 28.84 -6.24
CA ASP A 25 10.15 29.03 -4.89
C ASP A 25 10.36 27.70 -4.15
N HIS A 26 9.54 26.68 -4.45
CA HIS A 26 9.51 25.41 -3.72
C HIS A 26 9.77 24.17 -4.58
N GLY A 27 9.97 24.34 -5.88
CA GLY A 27 10.24 23.26 -6.82
C GLY A 27 8.96 22.66 -7.47
N LYS A 28 9.17 21.96 -8.61
CA LYS A 28 8.09 21.31 -9.36
C LYS A 28 7.35 20.31 -8.48
N GLY A 29 6.01 20.39 -8.48
CA GLY A 29 5.17 19.48 -7.72
C GLY A 29 4.91 19.90 -6.26
N ALA A 30 5.35 21.10 -5.85
CA ALA A 30 5.02 21.64 -4.52
C ALA A 30 3.50 21.83 -4.32
N VAL A 31 2.79 22.15 -5.39
CA VAL A 31 1.32 22.19 -5.43
C VAL A 31 0.85 21.47 -6.68
N MET A 32 -0.10 20.55 -6.52
CA MET A 32 -0.69 19.78 -7.61
C MET A 32 -2.20 19.68 -7.44
N ARG A 33 -2.92 19.55 -8.54
CA ARG A 33 -4.35 19.28 -8.48
C ARG A 33 -4.59 17.83 -8.07
N LEU A 34 -5.43 17.61 -7.07
CA LEU A 34 -5.70 16.27 -6.55
C LEU A 34 -6.19 15.29 -7.64
N GLY A 35 -6.98 15.77 -8.60
CA GLY A 35 -7.44 14.94 -9.72
C GLY A 35 -6.31 14.47 -10.65
N GLU A 36 -5.25 15.27 -10.81
CA GLU A 36 -4.07 14.90 -11.60
C GLU A 36 -3.22 13.86 -10.86
N ILE A 37 -3.09 14.02 -9.53
CA ILE A 37 -2.41 13.06 -8.65
C ILE A 37 -3.15 11.73 -8.65
N TYR A 38 -4.48 11.74 -8.54
CA TYR A 38 -5.30 10.53 -8.49
C TYR A 38 -5.13 9.68 -9.75
N ASN A 39 -5.03 10.30 -10.92
CA ASN A 39 -4.80 9.60 -12.18
C ASN A 39 -3.35 9.11 -12.36
N SER A 40 -2.38 9.70 -11.64
CA SER A 40 -0.97 9.30 -11.67
C SER A 40 -0.60 8.30 -10.58
N LEU A 41 -1.41 8.18 -9.53
CA LEU A 41 -1.24 7.21 -8.43
C LEU A 41 -1.80 5.84 -8.86
N VAL A 42 -1.17 5.22 -9.84
CA VAL A 42 -1.24 3.75 -9.94
C VAL A 42 -0.46 3.23 -8.74
N THR A 43 -1.16 3.03 -7.63
CA THR A 43 -0.55 2.41 -6.45
C THR A 43 -0.32 0.95 -6.78
N GLU A 44 0.93 0.53 -6.94
CA GLU A 44 1.25 -0.89 -7.02
C GLU A 44 0.74 -1.58 -5.75
N CYS A 45 0.02 -2.66 -5.92
CA CYS A 45 -0.55 -3.44 -4.83
C CYS A 45 -0.18 -4.91 -4.92
N ILE A 46 -0.29 -5.60 -3.81
CA ILE A 46 -0.16 -7.05 -3.70
C ILE A 46 -1.57 -7.58 -3.43
N PRO A 47 -2.12 -8.48 -4.27
CA PRO A 47 -3.41 -9.10 -4.02
C PRO A 47 -3.46 -9.80 -2.66
N THR A 48 -4.60 -9.81 -2.02
CA THR A 48 -4.78 -10.49 -0.73
C THR A 48 -5.03 -12.00 -0.87
N GLY A 49 -5.25 -12.47 -2.10
CA GLY A 49 -5.72 -13.84 -2.37
C GLY A 49 -7.25 -13.98 -2.24
N SER A 50 -7.95 -12.93 -1.82
CA SER A 50 -9.40 -12.85 -1.75
C SER A 50 -9.94 -11.78 -2.68
N LEU A 51 -10.55 -12.18 -3.79
CA LEU A 51 -11.13 -11.24 -4.77
C LEU A 51 -12.12 -10.26 -4.12
N ALA A 52 -12.93 -10.74 -3.17
CA ALA A 52 -13.91 -9.90 -2.47
C ALA A 52 -13.23 -8.80 -1.64
N LEU A 53 -12.13 -9.14 -0.97
CA LEU A 53 -11.36 -8.18 -0.17
C LEU A 53 -10.62 -7.20 -1.09
N ASP A 54 -10.02 -7.68 -2.17
CA ASP A 54 -9.31 -6.84 -3.13
C ASP A 54 -10.23 -5.77 -3.77
N ILE A 55 -11.47 -6.17 -4.09
CA ILE A 55 -12.50 -5.23 -4.58
C ILE A 55 -12.90 -4.23 -3.48
N ALA A 56 -13.09 -4.70 -2.24
CA ALA A 56 -13.48 -3.85 -1.11
C ALA A 56 -12.40 -2.81 -0.76
N LEU A 57 -11.13 -3.15 -0.92
CA LEU A 57 -10.01 -2.24 -0.72
C LEU A 57 -9.91 -1.15 -1.83
N GLY A 58 -10.53 -1.37 -2.98
CA GLY A 58 -10.62 -0.41 -4.07
C GLY A 58 -9.39 -0.27 -4.95
N ILE A 59 -8.22 -0.78 -4.51
CA ILE A 59 -6.95 -0.74 -5.24
C ILE A 59 -6.48 -2.12 -5.73
N GLY A 60 -7.26 -3.17 -5.46
CA GLY A 60 -6.96 -4.54 -5.88
C GLY A 60 -6.01 -5.32 -4.98
N GLY A 61 -5.82 -4.89 -3.74
CA GLY A 61 -4.95 -5.54 -2.76
C GLY A 61 -4.42 -4.59 -1.70
N ILE A 62 -3.31 -4.96 -1.05
CA ILE A 62 -2.60 -4.08 -0.11
C ILE A 62 -1.56 -3.22 -0.85
N PRO A 63 -1.38 -1.94 -0.47
CA PRO A 63 -0.47 -1.05 -1.16
C PRO A 63 0.99 -1.41 -0.89
N ARG A 64 1.83 -1.42 -1.94
CA ARG A 64 3.28 -1.56 -1.81
C ARG A 64 3.92 -0.33 -1.18
N GLY A 65 5.00 -0.54 -0.42
CA GLY A 65 5.76 0.54 0.20
C GLY A 65 5.01 1.26 1.33
N ARG A 66 4.00 0.61 1.91
CA ARG A 66 3.22 1.12 3.05
C ARG A 66 3.19 0.09 4.17
N VAL A 67 2.99 0.58 5.39
CA VAL A 67 2.64 -0.26 6.53
C VAL A 67 1.13 -0.47 6.51
N THR A 68 0.71 -1.74 6.53
CA THR A 68 -0.71 -2.12 6.61
C THR A 68 -0.94 -2.84 7.94
N GLU A 69 -1.80 -2.31 8.76
CA GLU A 69 -2.21 -2.94 10.02
C GLU A 69 -3.44 -3.84 9.78
N VAL A 70 -3.37 -5.09 10.27
CA VAL A 70 -4.49 -6.02 10.28
C VAL A 70 -4.82 -6.34 11.72
N PHE A 71 -6.00 -5.93 12.17
CA PHE A 71 -6.45 -6.13 13.54
C PHE A 71 -7.82 -6.84 13.62
N GLY A 72 -8.11 -7.43 14.75
CA GLY A 72 -9.35 -8.16 14.99
C GLY A 72 -9.23 -9.13 16.15
N ALA A 73 -10.34 -9.78 16.47
CA ALA A 73 -10.40 -10.78 17.53
C ALA A 73 -9.42 -11.94 17.31
N GLU A 74 -9.09 -12.66 18.37
CA GLU A 74 -8.34 -13.90 18.27
C GLU A 74 -9.06 -14.89 17.35
N SER A 75 -8.31 -15.67 16.59
CA SER A 75 -8.82 -16.63 15.60
C SER A 75 -9.68 -16.03 14.47
N ALA A 76 -9.62 -14.72 14.25
CA ALA A 76 -10.35 -14.04 13.15
C ALA A 76 -9.72 -14.21 11.76
N GLY A 77 -8.60 -14.93 11.63
CA GLY A 77 -7.93 -15.18 10.35
C GLY A 77 -6.87 -14.13 9.95
N LYS A 78 -6.38 -13.29 10.90
CA LYS A 78 -5.35 -12.29 10.62
C LYS A 78 -4.08 -12.91 10.04
N SER A 79 -3.55 -13.94 10.69
CA SER A 79 -2.34 -14.66 10.24
C SER A 79 -2.59 -15.40 8.92
N THR A 80 -3.78 -15.97 8.74
CA THR A 80 -4.20 -16.60 7.47
C THR A 80 -4.15 -15.59 6.32
N LEU A 81 -4.68 -14.39 6.52
CA LEU A 81 -4.63 -13.33 5.53
C LEU A 81 -3.19 -12.92 5.20
N ALA A 82 -2.34 -12.78 6.22
CA ALA A 82 -0.92 -12.47 6.03
C ALA A 82 -0.21 -13.56 5.21
N ILE A 83 -0.48 -14.83 5.48
CA ILE A 83 0.08 -15.97 4.73
C ILE A 83 -0.37 -15.92 3.26
N HIS A 84 -1.63 -15.65 2.98
CA HIS A 84 -2.11 -15.51 1.60
C HIS A 84 -1.44 -14.34 0.87
N ILE A 85 -1.26 -13.19 1.52
CA ILE A 85 -0.57 -12.03 0.94
C ILE A 85 0.89 -12.37 0.62
N MET A 86 1.59 -13.11 1.49
CA MET A 86 2.95 -13.59 1.23
C MET A 86 2.99 -14.56 0.06
N ALA A 87 2.02 -15.48 -0.04
CA ALA A 87 1.92 -16.41 -1.16
C ALA A 87 1.68 -15.67 -2.49
N GLU A 88 0.80 -14.65 -2.50
CA GLU A 88 0.58 -13.80 -3.68
C GLU A 88 1.85 -13.00 -4.03
N THR A 89 2.59 -12.51 -3.02
CA THR A 89 3.88 -11.84 -3.24
C THR A 89 4.87 -12.75 -3.96
N GLN A 90 5.01 -14.01 -3.53
CA GLN A 90 5.89 -15.00 -4.17
C GLN A 90 5.44 -15.32 -5.60
N LYS A 91 4.14 -15.45 -5.86
CA LYS A 91 3.59 -15.64 -7.22
C LYS A 91 3.94 -14.49 -8.17
N LEU A 92 4.07 -13.28 -7.65
CA LEU A 92 4.52 -12.10 -8.40
C LEU A 92 6.05 -12.02 -8.56
N GLY A 93 6.79 -13.02 -8.09
CA GLY A 93 8.26 -13.06 -8.13
C GLY A 93 8.93 -12.21 -7.03
N GLY A 94 8.16 -11.78 -6.02
CA GLY A 94 8.68 -11.05 -4.87
C GLY A 94 9.20 -11.99 -3.78
N ILE A 95 9.98 -11.42 -2.85
CA ILE A 95 10.50 -12.11 -1.67
C ILE A 95 9.56 -11.81 -0.50
N ALA A 96 9.20 -12.85 0.25
CA ALA A 96 8.43 -12.73 1.48
C ALA A 96 9.31 -13.02 2.70
N ALA A 97 9.15 -12.22 3.75
CA ALA A 97 9.76 -12.47 5.04
C ALA A 97 8.69 -12.42 6.13
N TYR A 98 8.81 -13.29 7.11
CA TYR A 98 7.91 -13.39 8.24
C TYR A 98 8.69 -13.29 9.56
N VAL A 99 8.33 -12.30 10.37
CA VAL A 99 8.88 -12.14 11.72
C VAL A 99 7.85 -12.68 12.71
N ASP A 100 8.10 -13.85 13.26
CA ASP A 100 7.16 -14.62 14.11
C ASP A 100 7.55 -14.54 15.58
N VAL A 101 7.10 -13.50 16.25
CA VAL A 101 7.36 -13.27 17.69
C VAL A 101 6.58 -14.26 18.58
N GLU A 102 5.44 -14.76 18.11
CA GLU A 102 4.58 -15.69 18.83
C GLU A 102 4.99 -17.16 18.64
N HIS A 103 5.92 -17.45 17.71
CA HIS A 103 6.33 -18.81 17.33
C HIS A 103 5.13 -19.71 16.95
N ALA A 104 4.15 -19.12 16.27
CA ALA A 104 2.86 -19.74 15.98
C ALA A 104 2.62 -20.10 14.52
N LEU A 105 3.61 -19.87 13.63
CA LEU A 105 3.49 -20.25 12.23
C LEU A 105 3.46 -21.78 12.08
N ASP A 106 2.39 -22.30 11.52
CA ASP A 106 2.29 -23.69 11.10
C ASP A 106 2.72 -23.83 9.63
N PRO A 107 3.88 -24.47 9.34
CA PRO A 107 4.38 -24.61 7.98
C PRO A 107 3.45 -25.44 7.08
N ALA A 108 2.82 -26.48 7.61
CA ALA A 108 1.89 -27.32 6.84
C ALA A 108 0.66 -26.52 6.40
N TYR A 109 0.12 -25.73 7.30
CA TYR A 109 -1.00 -24.83 7.00
C TYR A 109 -0.59 -23.74 6.00
N ALA A 110 0.56 -23.12 6.20
CA ALA A 110 1.08 -22.09 5.31
C ALA A 110 1.30 -22.61 3.87
N GLY A 111 1.86 -23.81 3.74
CA GLY A 111 1.99 -24.50 2.45
C GLY A 111 0.64 -24.77 1.77
N ASN A 112 -0.37 -25.19 2.55
CA ASN A 112 -1.73 -25.39 2.04
C ASN A 112 -2.41 -24.08 1.58
N CYS A 113 -2.00 -22.93 2.16
CA CYS A 113 -2.42 -21.60 1.70
C CYS A 113 -1.68 -21.14 0.42
N GLY A 114 -0.73 -21.94 -0.08
CA GLY A 114 0.00 -21.67 -1.30
C GLY A 114 1.35 -20.97 -1.11
N LEU A 115 1.83 -20.84 0.13
CA LEU A 115 3.13 -20.27 0.43
C LEU A 115 4.24 -21.27 0.06
N GLN A 116 5.25 -20.82 -0.67
CA GLN A 116 6.45 -21.57 -0.99
C GLN A 116 7.39 -21.54 0.23
N LEU A 117 7.46 -22.61 0.99
CA LEU A 117 8.20 -22.64 2.26
C LEU A 117 9.71 -22.51 2.07
N ASP A 118 10.25 -23.07 1.00
CA ASP A 118 11.68 -23.04 0.69
C ASP A 118 12.19 -21.63 0.36
N ASP A 119 11.28 -20.74 -0.08
CA ASP A 119 11.58 -19.36 -0.47
C ASP A 119 11.14 -18.33 0.60
N LEU A 120 10.60 -18.80 1.73
CA LEU A 120 10.19 -17.91 2.83
C LEU A 120 11.37 -17.63 3.76
N LEU A 121 11.65 -16.35 3.97
CA LEU A 121 12.55 -15.92 5.04
C LEU A 121 11.77 -15.85 6.35
N ILE A 122 12.26 -16.53 7.39
CA ILE A 122 11.62 -16.50 8.71
C ILE A 122 12.62 -16.05 9.78
N ALA A 123 12.19 -15.18 10.67
CA ALA A 123 12.89 -14.83 11.90
C ALA A 123 11.95 -15.05 13.08
N GLN A 124 12.48 -15.62 14.16
CA GLN A 124 11.73 -15.91 15.39
C GLN A 124 12.45 -15.27 16.58
N PRO A 125 12.34 -13.94 16.73
CA PRO A 125 12.99 -13.22 17.83
C PRO A 125 12.31 -13.51 19.18
N ASP A 126 13.09 -13.42 20.25
CA ASP A 126 12.61 -13.64 21.63
C ASP A 126 11.91 -12.39 22.21
N SER A 127 12.03 -11.23 21.56
CA SER A 127 11.41 -9.98 22.02
C SER A 127 10.99 -9.08 20.85
N ALA A 128 10.09 -8.13 21.14
CA ALA A 128 9.64 -7.16 20.17
C ALA A 128 10.76 -6.19 19.74
N GLU A 129 11.67 -5.86 20.67
CA GLU A 129 12.85 -5.02 20.39
C GLU A 129 13.75 -5.70 19.36
N GLN A 130 14.04 -6.97 19.56
CA GLN A 130 14.84 -7.77 18.61
C GLN A 130 14.14 -7.90 17.26
N ALA A 131 12.81 -8.03 17.25
CA ALA A 131 12.03 -8.08 16.02
C ALA A 131 12.13 -6.79 15.18
N LEU A 132 12.30 -5.63 15.84
CA LEU A 132 12.45 -4.35 15.17
C LEU A 132 13.89 -4.07 14.71
N ASP A 133 14.86 -4.79 15.27
CA ASP A 133 16.29 -4.68 14.91
C ASP A 133 16.65 -5.59 13.70
N ILE A 134 15.81 -6.60 13.40
CA ILE A 134 15.96 -7.53 12.27
C ILE A 134 15.42 -6.89 10.98
#